data_fdbf7a22515fa676e79d4c62f3b0a01a
#
_entry.id   fdbf7a22515fa676e79d4c62f3b0a01a
#
_cell.length_a   1.000
_cell.length_b   1.000
_cell.length_c   1.000
_cell.angle_alpha   90.00
_cell.angle_beta   90.00
_cell.angle_gamma   90.00
#
_symmetry.space_group_name_H-M   'P 1'
#
loop_
_entity.id
_entity.type
_entity.pdbx_description
1 polymer ?
#
loop_
_entity_poly.entity_id
_entity_poly.type
_entity_poly.pdbx_seq_one_letter_code
_entity_poly.pdbx_strand_id
1 'polypeptide(L)'
;MKYNSDILRALHQELYDVLGEVVRVCEAADIPYFIQGGTAIGAHFFEDIVPWDDDVDLGMTRENYERFLREAPALLGEGYQLQEFTTERDTPFYYIKIRKRNTRFVESEWVGLPISEGIYIDIFPYDIIPDDERLRRLQRRKVGFLVNCFMAKSVWLWRWFGRANNGVVFPKSWLSCAAIKLYSSLHSKEQIYNRLKREMTRYNDSDGAYYNIVRMPKDMIARTAIENLEPRKFGEMMVMAPSNLETYLRSHYGDIQKWLPEPLRLNHAPEVLSFERRITSTESESISVVIPLYNKELEVERALRSVLSQSLMPGEIIVVDDGSTDGSRAIVERVIGQNKGVNIRLIVQENAGVSAARNRGIQEAKGDYVALLDADDFWLSGYIAEVCRMMAYYPNMEAYSTAFDVTSGDSRVRAAVPENEGVVNPAEEALKSRYPIIPSTSTLLRSVVLDCGGFPEGMRIGEDQWLWVKMMQRGCRFAFSPMSLVRYSREASNRSAAIYRAEQSAHSLEELYSPTQDATMNEYVARIALGKAITQSVRGGTEDARRAEKYFSYTQLSRRQLRRLRLLNMLPVALRPMVDRLYASLAWLVKRRGL
;
A
#
# COMPACT_ATOMS: atom_id res chain seq x y z
N MET A 1 -10.31 -9.37 -7.68
CA MET A 1 -9.76 -10.70 -7.34
C MET A 1 -10.93 -11.58 -6.95
N LYS A 2 -11.08 -12.80 -7.49
CA LYS A 2 -12.06 -13.73 -6.91
C LYS A 2 -11.39 -14.37 -5.69
N TYR A 3 -12.05 -14.32 -4.54
CA TYR A 3 -11.58 -15.03 -3.37
C TYR A 3 -11.46 -16.55 -3.63
N ASN A 4 -10.41 -17.16 -3.08
CA ASN A 4 -10.39 -18.58 -2.84
C ASN A 4 -11.39 -18.88 -1.71
N SER A 5 -12.09 -20.02 -1.75
CA SER A 5 -13.07 -20.44 -0.75
C SER A 5 -12.52 -20.45 0.69
N ASP A 6 -11.24 -20.79 0.85
CA ASP A 6 -10.60 -20.87 2.16
C ASP A 6 -10.31 -19.47 2.72
N ILE A 7 -9.89 -18.55 1.85
CA ILE A 7 -9.68 -17.14 2.20
C ILE A 7 -11.01 -16.49 2.61
N LEU A 8 -12.07 -16.72 1.84
CA LEU A 8 -13.38 -16.15 2.14
C LEU A 8 -13.94 -16.70 3.46
N ARG A 9 -13.77 -18.01 3.73
CA ARG A 9 -14.15 -18.61 5.01
C ARG A 9 -13.38 -18.00 6.19
N ALA A 10 -12.07 -17.79 6.02
CA ALA A 10 -11.26 -17.13 7.04
C ALA A 10 -11.71 -15.68 7.26
N LEU A 11 -12.08 -14.96 6.19
CA LEU A 11 -12.61 -13.59 6.31
C LEU A 11 -13.96 -13.58 7.06
N HIS A 12 -14.87 -14.50 6.75
CA HIS A 12 -16.14 -14.63 7.48
C HIS A 12 -15.91 -14.87 8.97
N GLN A 13 -14.91 -15.69 9.35
CA GLN A 13 -14.57 -15.90 10.75
C GLN A 13 -14.16 -14.60 11.47
N GLU A 14 -13.34 -13.78 10.79
CA GLU A 14 -12.91 -12.47 11.32
C GLU A 14 -14.08 -11.48 11.40
N LEU A 15 -14.98 -11.49 10.42
CA LEU A 15 -16.18 -10.65 10.43
C LEU A 15 -17.12 -11.02 11.57
N TYR A 16 -17.29 -12.33 11.85
CA TYR A 16 -18.05 -12.80 13.02
C TYR A 16 -17.43 -12.32 14.33
N ASP A 17 -16.12 -12.32 14.43
CA ASP A 17 -15.40 -11.87 15.61
C ASP A 17 -15.62 -10.37 15.86
N VAL A 18 -15.54 -9.55 14.81
CA VAL A 18 -15.87 -8.11 14.90
C VAL A 18 -17.35 -7.89 15.21
N LEU A 19 -18.24 -8.66 14.59
CA LEU A 19 -19.69 -8.57 14.83
C LEU A 19 -20.03 -8.91 16.29
N GLY A 20 -19.44 -9.97 16.83
CA GLY A 20 -19.60 -10.37 18.24
C GLY A 20 -19.18 -9.27 19.19
N GLU A 21 -18.09 -8.59 18.91
CA GLU A 21 -17.64 -7.44 19.71
C GLU A 21 -18.62 -6.25 19.61
N VAL A 22 -19.11 -5.92 18.42
CA VAL A 22 -20.11 -4.85 18.25
C VAL A 22 -21.39 -5.18 19.00
N VAL A 23 -21.91 -6.41 18.89
CA VAL A 23 -23.10 -6.88 19.60
C VAL A 23 -22.90 -6.75 21.11
N ARG A 24 -21.77 -7.23 21.62
CA ARG A 24 -21.42 -7.13 23.06
C ARG A 24 -21.41 -5.69 23.54
N VAL A 25 -20.84 -4.75 22.76
CA VAL A 25 -20.83 -3.32 23.10
C VAL A 25 -22.24 -2.74 23.07
N CYS A 26 -23.05 -3.08 22.07
CA CYS A 26 -24.44 -2.63 21.97
C CYS A 26 -25.28 -3.12 23.18
N GLU A 27 -25.13 -4.39 23.58
CA GLU A 27 -25.81 -4.95 24.75
C GLU A 27 -25.35 -4.28 26.05
N ALA A 28 -24.05 -4.09 26.23
CA ALA A 28 -23.50 -3.46 27.42
C ALA A 28 -23.93 -2.00 27.59
N ALA A 29 -24.16 -1.27 26.50
CA ALA A 29 -24.57 0.13 26.51
C ALA A 29 -26.09 0.33 26.31
N ASP A 30 -26.85 -0.75 26.13
CA ASP A 30 -28.28 -0.72 25.75
C ASP A 30 -28.53 0.18 24.53
N ILE A 31 -27.79 -0.08 23.45
CA ILE A 31 -27.86 0.65 22.18
C ILE A 31 -28.51 -0.24 21.12
N PRO A 32 -29.74 0.06 20.67
CA PRO A 32 -30.36 -0.66 19.56
C PRO A 32 -29.59 -0.50 18.24
N TYR A 33 -29.43 -1.61 17.54
CA TYR A 33 -28.85 -1.70 16.21
C TYR A 33 -29.67 -2.68 15.36
N PHE A 34 -29.48 -2.69 14.05
CA PHE A 34 -30.10 -3.67 13.16
C PHE A 34 -29.19 -4.00 11.97
N ILE A 35 -29.34 -5.22 11.45
CA ILE A 35 -28.67 -5.63 10.21
C ILE A 35 -29.34 -4.99 9.01
N GLN A 36 -28.55 -4.64 7.98
CA GLN A 36 -29.05 -4.02 6.77
C GLN A 36 -28.34 -4.57 5.52
N GLY A 37 -28.76 -4.17 4.33
CA GLY A 37 -28.06 -4.47 3.09
C GLY A 37 -27.88 -5.96 2.80
N GLY A 38 -26.67 -6.34 2.38
CA GLY A 38 -26.25 -7.73 2.13
C GLY A 38 -26.35 -8.62 3.37
N THR A 39 -26.05 -8.08 4.54
CA THR A 39 -26.17 -8.80 5.82
C THR A 39 -27.60 -9.22 6.12
N ALA A 40 -28.57 -8.35 5.83
CA ALA A 40 -29.99 -8.67 5.97
C ALA A 40 -30.44 -9.76 4.98
N ILE A 41 -29.92 -9.77 3.75
CA ILE A 41 -30.13 -10.86 2.77
C ILE A 41 -29.56 -12.17 3.32
N GLY A 42 -28.35 -12.13 3.89
CA GLY A 42 -27.69 -13.27 4.51
C GLY A 42 -28.53 -13.88 5.60
N ALA A 43 -28.98 -13.06 6.55
CA ALA A 43 -29.84 -13.51 7.65
C ALA A 43 -31.18 -14.11 7.17
N HIS A 44 -31.77 -13.56 6.09
CA HIS A 44 -33.04 -14.03 5.56
C HIS A 44 -32.95 -15.37 4.83
N PHE A 45 -31.94 -15.54 3.97
CA PHE A 45 -31.85 -16.72 3.09
C PHE A 45 -30.90 -17.82 3.57
N PHE A 46 -29.85 -17.45 4.28
CA PHE A 46 -28.74 -18.34 4.63
C PHE A 46 -28.62 -18.57 6.13
N GLU A 47 -29.27 -17.73 6.94
CA GLU A 47 -29.00 -17.65 8.40
C GLU A 47 -27.52 -17.43 8.69
N ASP A 48 -26.78 -16.78 7.78
CA ASP A 48 -25.34 -16.66 7.76
C ASP A 48 -24.94 -15.46 6.87
N ILE A 49 -23.64 -15.13 6.80
CA ILE A 49 -23.11 -14.22 5.77
C ILE A 49 -23.40 -14.80 4.39
N VAL A 50 -23.76 -13.96 3.42
CA VAL A 50 -23.96 -14.41 2.04
C VAL A 50 -22.69 -15.13 1.56
N PRO A 51 -22.75 -16.36 0.99
CA PRO A 51 -21.57 -17.19 0.75
C PRO A 51 -20.47 -16.61 -0.14
N TRP A 52 -20.73 -15.50 -0.84
CA TRP A 52 -19.75 -14.83 -1.71
C TRP A 52 -19.50 -13.37 -1.29
N ASP A 53 -20.09 -12.92 -0.17
CA ASP A 53 -19.95 -11.56 0.34
C ASP A 53 -18.71 -11.43 1.24
N ASP A 54 -18.19 -10.23 1.38
CA ASP A 54 -16.96 -9.95 2.09
C ASP A 54 -17.07 -8.79 3.12
N ASP A 55 -18.31 -8.38 3.42
CA ASP A 55 -18.62 -7.36 4.41
C ASP A 55 -19.84 -7.70 5.28
N VAL A 56 -19.98 -6.96 6.38
CA VAL A 56 -21.13 -6.97 7.27
C VAL A 56 -21.52 -5.53 7.56
N ASP A 57 -22.80 -5.22 7.33
CA ASP A 57 -23.36 -3.90 7.44
C ASP A 57 -24.44 -3.82 8.53
N LEU A 58 -24.29 -2.83 9.42
CA LEU A 58 -25.26 -2.54 10.48
C LEU A 58 -25.86 -1.13 10.29
N GLY A 59 -27.06 -0.95 10.77
CA GLY A 59 -27.75 0.33 10.84
C GLY A 59 -28.06 0.72 12.27
N MET A 60 -28.02 2.02 12.54
CA MET A 60 -28.50 2.61 13.81
C MET A 60 -29.30 3.87 13.49
N THR A 61 -30.37 4.13 14.24
CA THR A 61 -30.99 5.49 14.20
C THR A 61 -29.93 6.53 14.58
N ARG A 62 -30.07 7.76 14.11
CA ARG A 62 -29.10 8.83 14.40
C ARG A 62 -28.80 8.96 15.89
N GLU A 63 -29.78 8.88 16.75
CA GLU A 63 -29.63 8.96 18.19
C GLU A 63 -28.71 7.83 18.72
N ASN A 64 -29.01 6.59 18.33
CA ASN A 64 -28.23 5.42 18.73
C ASN A 64 -26.82 5.44 18.14
N TYR A 65 -26.68 5.92 16.90
CA TYR A 65 -25.37 6.10 16.26
C TYR A 65 -24.48 7.11 17.03
N GLU A 66 -25.03 8.25 17.43
CA GLU A 66 -24.29 9.25 18.21
C GLU A 66 -23.97 8.75 19.64
N ARG A 67 -24.86 7.94 20.22
CA ARG A 67 -24.58 7.26 21.50
C ARG A 67 -23.43 6.27 21.32
N PHE A 68 -23.49 5.42 20.30
CA PHE A 68 -22.45 4.44 20.01
C PHE A 68 -21.10 5.12 19.75
N LEU A 69 -21.05 6.17 18.93
CA LEU A 69 -19.84 6.94 18.65
C LEU A 69 -19.19 7.49 19.95
N ARG A 70 -19.98 7.88 20.93
CA ARG A 70 -19.52 8.44 22.20
C ARG A 70 -19.11 7.37 23.22
N GLU A 71 -19.86 6.28 23.30
CA GLU A 71 -19.77 5.29 24.39
C GLU A 71 -18.90 4.09 24.02
N ALA A 72 -18.92 3.64 22.76
CA ALA A 72 -18.19 2.47 22.31
C ALA A 72 -16.66 2.55 22.51
N PRO A 73 -15.96 3.68 22.35
CA PRO A 73 -14.51 3.71 22.55
C PRO A 73 -14.03 3.29 23.94
N ALA A 74 -14.87 3.46 24.98
CA ALA A 74 -14.56 3.03 26.34
C ALA A 74 -14.93 1.54 26.61
N LEU A 75 -15.76 0.95 25.76
CA LEU A 75 -16.28 -0.40 25.92
C LEU A 75 -15.60 -1.43 25.01
N LEU A 76 -15.04 -0.98 23.89
CA LEU A 76 -14.34 -1.84 22.93
C LEU A 76 -13.12 -2.50 23.58
N GLY A 77 -12.95 -3.80 23.34
CA GLY A 77 -11.75 -4.53 23.73
C GLY A 77 -10.50 -4.01 23.02
N GLU A 78 -9.33 -4.26 23.61
CA GLU A 78 -8.02 -3.79 23.09
C GLU A 78 -7.75 -4.24 21.62
N GLY A 79 -8.34 -5.36 21.18
CA GLY A 79 -8.24 -5.89 19.82
C GLY A 79 -9.00 -5.09 18.76
N TYR A 80 -9.79 -4.08 19.15
CA TYR A 80 -10.69 -3.36 18.25
C TYR A 80 -10.47 -1.85 18.29
N GLN A 81 -10.97 -1.18 17.26
CA GLN A 81 -10.82 0.25 17.10
C GLN A 81 -12.02 0.83 16.36
N LEU A 82 -12.56 1.93 16.91
CA LEU A 82 -13.58 2.73 16.23
C LEU A 82 -12.92 3.76 15.32
N GLN A 83 -13.20 3.67 14.04
CA GLN A 83 -12.78 4.60 13.01
C GLN A 83 -13.97 5.41 12.52
N GLU A 84 -13.89 6.71 12.66
CA GLU A 84 -14.81 7.71 12.12
C GLU A 84 -14.06 9.04 12.05
N PHE A 85 -14.58 10.04 11.32
CA PHE A 85 -13.86 11.31 11.10
C PHE A 85 -13.48 12.03 12.40
N THR A 86 -14.27 11.91 13.48
CA THR A 86 -13.97 12.54 14.76
C THR A 86 -12.85 11.85 15.53
N THR A 87 -12.65 10.56 15.31
CA THR A 87 -11.58 9.76 15.93
C THR A 87 -10.32 9.67 15.06
N GLU A 88 -10.48 9.72 13.75
CA GLU A 88 -9.39 9.63 12.78
C GLU A 88 -9.59 10.63 11.63
N ARG A 89 -8.94 11.79 11.70
CA ARG A 89 -9.17 12.96 10.83
C ARG A 89 -8.91 12.75 9.34
N ASP A 90 -8.10 11.78 8.98
CA ASP A 90 -7.77 11.48 7.60
C ASP A 90 -8.76 10.51 6.92
N THR A 91 -9.67 9.90 7.70
CA THR A 91 -10.66 8.98 7.15
C THR A 91 -11.56 9.65 6.11
N PRO A 92 -11.79 9.00 4.94
CA PRO A 92 -12.70 9.50 3.91
C PRO A 92 -14.17 9.16 4.18
N PHE A 93 -14.46 8.42 5.25
CA PHE A 93 -15.81 7.96 5.60
C PHE A 93 -16.50 8.95 6.53
N TYR A 94 -17.83 9.02 6.45
CA TYR A 94 -18.72 9.82 7.31
C TYR A 94 -19.63 8.94 8.16
N TYR A 95 -19.27 7.66 8.27
CA TYR A 95 -19.93 6.63 9.07
C TYR A 95 -18.87 5.84 9.85
N ILE A 96 -19.31 5.05 10.83
CA ILE A 96 -18.42 4.29 11.70
C ILE A 96 -17.98 3.00 10.99
N LYS A 97 -16.67 2.70 11.09
CA LYS A 97 -16.12 1.36 10.92
C LYS A 97 -15.57 0.87 12.25
N ILE A 98 -15.98 -0.33 12.67
CA ILE A 98 -15.29 -1.02 13.77
C ILE A 98 -14.27 -1.95 13.14
N ARG A 99 -13.00 -1.70 13.44
CA ARG A 99 -11.87 -2.41 12.85
C ARG A 99 -11.19 -3.33 13.85
N LYS A 100 -10.86 -4.54 13.42
CA LYS A 100 -10.02 -5.47 14.18
C LYS A 100 -8.55 -5.08 14.00
N ARG A 101 -7.85 -4.81 15.10
CA ARG A 101 -6.42 -4.52 15.09
C ARG A 101 -5.61 -5.73 14.62
N ASN A 102 -4.41 -5.50 14.14
CA ASN A 102 -3.49 -6.52 13.64
C ASN A 102 -4.00 -7.33 12.43
N THR A 103 -5.11 -6.93 11.85
CA THR A 103 -5.61 -7.42 10.57
C THR A 103 -5.52 -6.34 9.52
N ARG A 104 -5.71 -6.66 8.23
CA ARG A 104 -5.76 -5.66 7.17
C ARG A 104 -6.83 -6.03 6.15
N PHE A 105 -7.60 -5.02 5.75
CA PHE A 105 -8.53 -5.04 4.65
C PHE A 105 -8.45 -3.67 3.97
N VAL A 106 -7.68 -3.59 2.87
CA VAL A 106 -7.39 -2.31 2.20
C VAL A 106 -8.03 -2.34 0.82
N GLU A 107 -9.12 -1.62 0.68
CA GLU A 107 -9.78 -1.42 -0.61
C GLU A 107 -8.89 -0.57 -1.53
N SER A 108 -8.97 -0.83 -2.85
CA SER A 108 -8.16 -0.15 -3.88
C SER A 108 -8.21 1.37 -3.82
N GLU A 109 -9.36 1.88 -3.37
CA GLU A 109 -9.67 3.28 -3.22
C GLU A 109 -8.84 3.98 -2.16
N TRP A 110 -8.49 3.26 -1.11
CA TRP A 110 -7.91 3.83 0.11
C TRP A 110 -6.43 3.50 0.28
N VAL A 111 -5.84 2.78 -0.67
CA VAL A 111 -4.42 2.45 -0.63
C VAL A 111 -3.55 3.68 -0.47
N GLY A 112 -2.72 3.66 0.59
CA GLY A 112 -1.75 4.73 0.89
C GLY A 112 -2.31 5.94 1.62
N LEU A 113 -3.57 5.89 2.10
CA LEU A 113 -4.05 6.85 3.09
C LEU A 113 -3.46 6.51 4.47
N PRO A 114 -3.14 7.51 5.30
CA PRO A 114 -2.67 7.29 6.67
C PRO A 114 -3.86 7.02 7.61
N ILE A 115 -4.57 5.93 7.37
CA ILE A 115 -5.76 5.51 8.13
C ILE A 115 -5.65 4.07 8.57
N SER A 116 -6.42 3.71 9.59
CA SER A 116 -6.54 2.33 10.07
C SER A 116 -7.08 1.41 8.99
N GLU A 117 -6.49 0.22 8.83
CA GLU A 117 -6.72 -0.69 7.72
C GLU A 117 -7.29 -2.07 8.14
N GLY A 118 -7.62 -2.30 9.41
CA GLY A 118 -8.11 -3.60 9.91
C GLY A 118 -9.37 -4.11 9.21
N ILE A 119 -9.61 -5.43 9.21
CA ILE A 119 -10.90 -6.03 8.84
C ILE A 119 -12.00 -5.36 9.67
N TYR A 120 -13.13 -5.06 9.05
CA TYR A 120 -14.10 -4.14 9.64
C TYR A 120 -15.56 -4.55 9.41
N ILE A 121 -16.40 -3.91 10.22
CA ILE A 121 -17.86 -3.83 10.01
C ILE A 121 -18.25 -2.37 9.86
N ASP A 122 -19.18 -2.10 8.95
CA ASP A 122 -19.75 -0.78 8.72
C ASP A 122 -20.99 -0.56 9.57
N ILE A 123 -21.08 0.61 10.21
CA ILE A 123 -22.27 1.04 10.98
C ILE A 123 -22.76 2.36 10.38
N PHE A 124 -23.94 2.34 9.78
CA PHE A 124 -24.52 3.48 9.08
C PHE A 124 -25.54 4.23 9.93
N PRO A 125 -25.49 5.57 9.92
CA PRO A 125 -26.54 6.38 10.54
C PRO A 125 -27.78 6.44 9.67
N TYR A 126 -28.94 6.14 10.24
CA TYR A 126 -30.23 6.27 9.63
C TYR A 126 -30.95 7.52 10.15
N ASP A 127 -31.26 8.42 9.24
CA ASP A 127 -31.94 9.69 9.51
C ASP A 127 -33.37 9.66 8.98
N ILE A 128 -34.29 10.39 9.63
CA ILE A 128 -35.64 10.57 9.13
C ILE A 128 -35.61 11.40 7.85
N ILE A 129 -36.33 10.98 6.85
CA ILE A 129 -36.46 11.66 5.57
C ILE A 129 -37.87 12.21 5.38
N PRO A 130 -38.03 13.34 4.64
CA PRO A 130 -39.35 13.90 4.39
C PRO A 130 -40.18 12.99 3.48
N ASP A 131 -41.50 12.94 3.71
CA ASP A 131 -42.42 12.15 2.89
C ASP A 131 -42.58 12.73 1.49
N ASP A 132 -42.33 14.02 1.29
CA ASP A 132 -42.32 14.66 -0.03
C ASP A 132 -41.10 14.24 -0.86
N GLU A 133 -41.34 13.65 -2.01
CA GLU A 133 -40.29 13.13 -2.90
C GLU A 133 -39.37 14.23 -3.47
N ARG A 134 -39.89 15.47 -3.67
CA ARG A 134 -39.09 16.59 -4.19
C ARG A 134 -38.09 17.04 -3.12
N LEU A 135 -38.51 17.12 -1.85
CA LEU A 135 -37.66 17.44 -0.74
C LEU A 135 -36.60 16.35 -0.53
N ARG A 136 -36.96 15.06 -0.60
CA ARG A 136 -36.01 13.94 -0.56
C ARG A 136 -34.95 14.04 -1.65
N ARG A 137 -35.37 14.31 -2.90
CA ARG A 137 -34.41 14.47 -4.02
C ARG A 137 -33.46 15.65 -3.80
N LEU A 138 -33.98 16.76 -3.27
CA LEU A 138 -33.16 17.95 -3.00
C LEU A 138 -32.13 17.67 -1.90
N GLN A 139 -32.56 17.07 -0.78
CA GLN A 139 -31.69 16.68 0.33
C GLN A 139 -30.59 15.73 -0.16
N ARG A 140 -30.95 14.69 -0.91
CA ARG A 140 -30.00 13.71 -1.47
C ARG A 140 -28.95 14.35 -2.37
N ARG A 141 -29.36 15.29 -3.24
CA ARG A 141 -28.42 16.04 -4.10
C ARG A 141 -27.41 16.84 -3.27
N LYS A 142 -27.86 17.53 -2.23
CA LYS A 142 -26.99 18.31 -1.34
C LYS A 142 -26.05 17.41 -0.55
N VAL A 143 -26.57 16.35 0.06
CA VAL A 143 -25.76 15.36 0.78
C VAL A 143 -24.74 14.72 -0.15
N GLY A 144 -25.14 14.28 -1.34
CA GLY A 144 -24.21 13.71 -2.34
C GLY A 144 -23.09 14.67 -2.75
N PHE A 145 -23.40 15.96 -2.92
CA PHE A 145 -22.38 16.98 -3.19
C PHE A 145 -21.41 17.14 -2.02
N LEU A 146 -21.93 17.25 -0.80
CA LEU A 146 -21.11 17.42 0.41
C LEU A 146 -20.23 16.17 0.71
N VAL A 147 -20.76 14.96 0.49
CA VAL A 147 -19.97 13.71 0.59
C VAL A 147 -18.81 13.73 -0.41
N ASN A 148 -19.07 14.09 -1.67
CA ASN A 148 -18.01 14.19 -2.66
C ASN A 148 -16.95 15.26 -2.28
N CYS A 149 -17.38 16.40 -1.71
CA CYS A 149 -16.47 17.42 -1.21
C CYS A 149 -15.64 16.92 -0.01
N PHE A 150 -16.26 16.17 0.89
CA PHE A 150 -15.59 15.58 2.05
C PHE A 150 -14.53 14.55 1.63
N MET A 151 -14.89 13.63 0.75
CA MET A 151 -13.96 12.64 0.20
C MET A 151 -12.81 13.28 -0.56
N ALA A 152 -13.07 14.37 -1.31
CA ALA A 152 -12.07 15.10 -2.06
C ALA A 152 -10.96 15.75 -1.21
N LYS A 153 -11.16 15.84 0.11
CA LYS A 153 -10.13 16.29 1.06
C LYS A 153 -9.11 15.21 1.39
N SER A 154 -9.45 13.95 1.22
CA SER A 154 -8.58 12.80 1.53
C SER A 154 -8.02 12.14 0.27
N VAL A 155 -8.71 12.22 -0.85
CA VAL A 155 -8.36 11.48 -2.08
C VAL A 155 -8.35 12.41 -3.29
N TRP A 156 -7.39 12.22 -4.18
CA TRP A 156 -7.30 12.97 -5.43
C TRP A 156 -8.45 12.59 -6.38
N LEU A 157 -9.39 13.54 -6.67
CA LEU A 157 -10.57 13.35 -7.53
C LEU A 157 -10.28 12.78 -8.92
N TRP A 158 -9.10 13.03 -9.49
CA TRP A 158 -8.70 12.55 -10.81
C TRP A 158 -8.49 11.03 -10.90
N ARG A 159 -8.27 10.38 -9.77
CA ARG A 159 -8.12 8.92 -9.70
C ARG A 159 -9.44 8.19 -9.95
N TRP A 160 -10.56 8.91 -9.90
CA TRP A 160 -11.92 8.38 -9.82
C TRP A 160 -12.82 8.79 -11.00
N PHE A 161 -12.29 9.55 -11.96
CA PHE A 161 -13.08 10.02 -13.09
C PHE A 161 -13.57 8.83 -13.94
N GLY A 162 -14.90 8.59 -13.93
CA GLY A 162 -15.55 7.59 -14.79
C GLY A 162 -15.63 6.17 -14.24
N ARG A 163 -15.16 5.89 -13.03
CA ARG A 163 -15.36 4.59 -12.39
C ARG A 163 -16.59 4.62 -11.50
N ALA A 164 -17.58 3.77 -11.81
CA ALA A 164 -18.66 3.44 -10.89
C ALA A 164 -18.19 2.26 -10.04
N ASN A 165 -17.89 2.47 -8.76
CA ASN A 165 -17.63 1.42 -7.80
C ASN A 165 -18.61 1.53 -6.64
N ASN A 166 -19.31 0.45 -6.35
CA ASN A 166 -20.00 0.12 -5.10
C ASN A 166 -20.78 1.27 -4.46
N GLY A 167 -21.75 1.83 -5.17
CA GLY A 167 -22.66 2.85 -4.63
C GLY A 167 -22.08 4.27 -4.52
N VAL A 168 -20.79 4.47 -4.75
CA VAL A 168 -20.17 5.79 -4.79
C VAL A 168 -20.36 6.41 -6.16
N VAL A 169 -21.30 7.35 -6.28
CA VAL A 169 -21.55 8.10 -7.52
C VAL A 169 -20.57 9.25 -7.62
N PHE A 170 -19.51 9.06 -8.41
CA PHE A 170 -18.58 10.14 -8.75
C PHE A 170 -19.17 11.10 -9.77
N PRO A 171 -18.77 12.39 -9.74
CA PRO A 171 -19.29 13.36 -10.69
C PRO A 171 -18.90 12.98 -12.12
N LYS A 172 -19.94 12.85 -12.98
CA LYS A 172 -19.78 12.44 -14.38
C LYS A 172 -19.31 13.57 -15.32
N SER A 173 -19.18 14.82 -14.81
CA SER A 173 -18.81 15.97 -15.62
C SER A 173 -17.65 16.76 -14.99
N TRP A 174 -16.79 17.33 -15.84
CA TRP A 174 -15.69 18.18 -15.40
C TRP A 174 -16.16 19.43 -14.62
N LEU A 175 -17.34 19.97 -14.93
CA LEU A 175 -17.93 21.09 -14.20
C LEU A 175 -18.26 20.70 -12.75
N SER A 176 -18.80 19.51 -12.54
CA SER A 176 -19.07 19.01 -11.18
C SER A 176 -17.77 18.81 -10.40
N CYS A 177 -16.73 18.30 -11.04
CA CYS A 177 -15.41 18.15 -10.40
C CYS A 177 -14.80 19.51 -10.05
N ALA A 178 -14.90 20.48 -10.93
CA ALA A 178 -14.43 21.84 -10.68
C ALA A 178 -15.18 22.49 -9.50
N ALA A 179 -16.49 22.33 -9.43
CA ALA A 179 -17.31 22.83 -8.32
C ALA A 179 -16.93 22.17 -6.98
N ILE A 180 -16.73 20.83 -6.97
CA ILE A 180 -16.30 20.10 -5.79
C ILE A 180 -14.91 20.58 -5.36
N LYS A 181 -13.96 20.70 -6.29
CA LYS A 181 -12.60 21.18 -5.99
C LYS A 181 -12.60 22.59 -5.42
N LEU A 182 -13.35 23.51 -6.05
CA LEU A 182 -13.47 24.88 -5.57
C LEU A 182 -14.08 24.93 -4.16
N TYR A 183 -15.21 24.24 -3.96
CA TYR A 183 -15.85 24.20 -2.64
C TYR A 183 -14.94 23.60 -1.57
N SER A 184 -14.27 22.49 -1.89
CA SER A 184 -13.35 21.82 -0.96
C SER A 184 -12.11 22.68 -0.65
N SER A 185 -11.62 23.50 -1.60
CA SER A 185 -10.49 24.40 -1.32
C SER A 185 -10.85 25.57 -0.40
N LEU A 186 -12.11 26.02 -0.42
CA LEU A 186 -12.62 27.13 0.39
C LEU A 186 -13.04 26.75 1.82
N HIS A 187 -13.21 25.45 2.11
CA HIS A 187 -13.70 24.96 3.39
C HIS A 187 -12.79 23.88 3.97
N SER A 188 -12.61 23.89 5.30
CA SER A 188 -11.92 22.79 5.98
C SER A 188 -12.73 21.49 5.90
N LYS A 189 -12.06 20.33 6.09
CA LYS A 189 -12.73 19.02 6.12
C LYS A 189 -13.79 18.95 7.21
N GLU A 190 -13.50 19.55 8.37
CA GLU A 190 -14.42 19.63 9.51
C GLU A 190 -15.64 20.52 9.22
N GLN A 191 -15.46 21.65 8.55
CA GLN A 191 -16.59 22.49 8.12
C GLN A 191 -17.52 21.75 7.16
N ILE A 192 -16.94 20.97 6.23
CA ILE A 192 -17.71 20.16 5.28
C ILE A 192 -18.44 19.04 6.03
N TYR A 193 -17.77 18.34 6.96
CA TYR A 193 -18.38 17.29 7.79
C TYR A 193 -19.57 17.82 8.60
N ASN A 194 -19.40 18.95 9.28
CA ASN A 194 -20.47 19.56 10.09
C ASN A 194 -21.66 20.00 9.24
N ARG A 195 -21.43 20.48 8.01
CA ARG A 195 -22.50 20.80 7.06
C ARG A 195 -23.19 19.55 6.53
N LEU A 196 -22.43 18.50 6.25
CA LEU A 196 -22.92 17.20 5.82
C LEU A 196 -23.85 16.62 6.90
N LYS A 197 -23.38 16.55 8.14
CA LYS A 197 -24.16 16.06 9.28
C LYS A 197 -25.46 16.84 9.43
N ARG A 198 -25.39 18.19 9.39
CA ARG A 198 -26.59 19.06 9.48
C ARG A 198 -27.59 18.82 8.36
N GLU A 199 -27.14 18.60 7.13
CA GLU A 199 -28.06 18.32 6.02
C GLU A 199 -28.64 16.91 6.09
N MET A 200 -27.89 15.92 6.60
CA MET A 200 -28.41 14.56 6.84
C MET A 200 -29.50 14.56 7.91
N THR A 201 -29.27 15.22 9.04
CA THR A 201 -30.18 15.24 10.20
C THR A 201 -31.32 16.27 10.08
N ARG A 202 -31.43 16.95 8.95
CA ARG A 202 -32.33 18.10 8.75
C ARG A 202 -33.80 17.84 9.08
N TYR A 203 -34.26 16.62 8.94
CA TYR A 203 -35.65 16.24 9.14
C TYR A 203 -35.88 15.30 10.32
N ASN A 204 -34.88 15.10 11.18
CA ASN A 204 -34.98 14.16 12.31
C ASN A 204 -36.03 14.57 13.35
N ASP A 205 -36.38 15.85 13.41
CA ASP A 205 -37.44 16.37 14.31
C ASP A 205 -38.83 16.34 13.64
N SER A 206 -38.96 15.72 12.45
CA SER A 206 -40.25 15.60 11.73
C SER A 206 -40.90 14.22 11.96
N ASP A 207 -42.23 14.16 11.66
CA ASP A 207 -43.00 12.91 11.73
C ASP A 207 -42.89 12.05 10.47
N GLY A 208 -41.75 12.11 9.76
CA GLY A 208 -41.53 11.33 8.54
C GLY A 208 -41.70 9.83 8.77
N ALA A 209 -42.35 9.14 7.84
CA ALA A 209 -42.68 7.72 7.95
C ALA A 209 -41.52 6.78 7.73
N TYR A 210 -40.37 7.28 7.25
CA TYR A 210 -39.24 6.46 6.83
C TYR A 210 -37.91 6.98 7.36
N TYR A 211 -37.06 6.02 7.72
CA TYR A 211 -35.61 6.23 7.89
C TYR A 211 -34.85 5.88 6.62
N ASN A 212 -33.72 6.53 6.40
CA ASN A 212 -32.84 6.25 5.24
C ASN A 212 -31.39 6.61 5.55
N ILE A 213 -30.44 5.90 4.92
CA ILE A 213 -29.09 6.44 4.70
C ILE A 213 -29.25 7.48 3.58
N VAL A 214 -29.34 8.76 3.93
CA VAL A 214 -29.84 9.87 3.07
C VAL A 214 -29.23 9.89 1.65
N ARG A 215 -28.02 9.35 1.48
CA ARG A 215 -27.36 9.23 0.18
C ARG A 215 -27.92 8.11 -0.70
N MET A 216 -28.39 7.02 -0.09
CA MET A 216 -28.83 5.80 -0.78
C MET A 216 -30.33 5.86 -1.09
N PRO A 217 -30.76 5.99 -2.35
CA PRO A 217 -32.19 6.23 -2.67
C PRO A 217 -33.09 5.05 -2.33
N LYS A 218 -32.55 3.84 -2.25
CA LYS A 218 -33.32 2.61 -2.05
C LYS A 218 -33.35 2.12 -0.61
N ASP A 219 -32.51 2.64 0.30
CA ASP A 219 -32.39 2.21 1.70
C ASP A 219 -33.47 2.81 2.60
N MET A 220 -34.70 2.83 2.13
CA MET A 220 -35.83 3.33 2.91
C MET A 220 -36.40 2.22 3.79
N ILE A 221 -36.38 2.44 5.10
CA ILE A 221 -36.98 1.50 6.07
C ILE A 221 -38.12 2.21 6.78
N ALA A 222 -39.26 1.55 6.88
CA ALA A 222 -40.41 2.09 7.60
C ALA A 222 -40.02 2.34 9.08
N ARG A 223 -40.39 3.47 9.63
CA ARG A 223 -40.11 3.86 11.03
C ARG A 223 -40.57 2.78 12.00
N THR A 224 -41.77 2.24 11.82
CA THR A 224 -42.31 1.15 12.64
C THR A 224 -41.50 -0.13 12.60
N ALA A 225 -40.78 -0.41 11.52
CA ALA A 225 -39.93 -1.60 11.40
C ALA A 225 -38.62 -1.49 12.22
N ILE A 226 -38.12 -0.26 12.39
CA ILE A 226 -36.94 0.01 13.23
C ILE A 226 -37.31 0.14 14.71
N GLU A 227 -38.49 0.69 14.99
CA GLU A 227 -39.00 0.80 16.38
C GLU A 227 -39.36 -0.56 16.99
N ASN A 228 -39.58 -1.59 16.16
CA ASN A 228 -39.92 -2.95 16.57
C ASN A 228 -38.94 -3.97 15.97
N LEU A 229 -37.69 -3.94 16.46
CA LEU A 229 -36.66 -4.88 15.99
C LEU A 229 -36.93 -6.32 16.43
N GLU A 230 -36.61 -7.29 15.58
CA GLU A 230 -36.76 -8.72 15.83
C GLU A 230 -35.41 -9.43 15.84
N PRO A 231 -35.16 -10.38 16.77
CA PRO A 231 -33.97 -11.18 16.73
C PRO A 231 -34.01 -12.18 15.56
N ARG A 232 -32.87 -12.33 14.87
CA ARG A 232 -32.68 -13.27 13.76
C ARG A 232 -31.38 -14.06 13.96
N LYS A 233 -31.43 -15.33 13.58
CA LYS A 233 -30.25 -16.19 13.56
C LYS A 233 -29.30 -15.75 12.45
N PHE A 234 -28.00 -15.68 12.78
CA PHE A 234 -26.92 -15.30 11.86
C PHE A 234 -25.65 -16.04 12.26
N GLY A 235 -25.33 -17.15 11.56
CA GLY A 235 -24.30 -18.07 11.99
C GLY A 235 -24.65 -18.73 13.34
N GLU A 236 -23.74 -18.60 14.29
CA GLU A 236 -23.93 -19.12 15.67
C GLU A 236 -24.48 -18.06 16.63
N MET A 237 -24.82 -16.87 16.15
CA MET A 237 -25.28 -15.76 17.00
C MET A 237 -26.68 -15.28 16.64
N MET A 238 -27.26 -14.47 17.51
CA MET A 238 -28.51 -13.75 17.25
C MET A 238 -28.17 -12.27 16.97
N VAL A 239 -28.76 -11.72 15.92
CA VAL A 239 -28.63 -10.32 15.55
C VAL A 239 -30.00 -9.66 15.46
N MET A 240 -30.06 -8.34 15.66
CA MET A 240 -31.31 -7.62 15.55
C MET A 240 -31.59 -7.23 14.09
N ALA A 241 -32.80 -7.43 13.63
CA ALA A 241 -33.27 -7.09 12.28
C ALA A 241 -34.51 -6.19 12.35
N PRO A 242 -34.77 -5.37 11.32
CA PRO A 242 -36.04 -4.68 11.20
C PRO A 242 -37.21 -5.68 11.21
N SER A 243 -38.30 -5.34 11.89
CA SER A 243 -39.51 -6.16 11.88
C SER A 243 -40.00 -6.32 10.43
N ASN A 244 -40.54 -7.50 10.13
CA ASN A 244 -40.95 -7.84 8.76
C ASN A 244 -39.80 -7.70 7.73
N LEU A 245 -38.68 -8.39 8.01
CA LEU A 245 -37.44 -8.34 7.23
C LEU A 245 -37.68 -8.57 5.72
N GLU A 246 -38.60 -9.45 5.34
CA GLU A 246 -38.92 -9.71 3.92
C GLU A 246 -39.51 -8.48 3.22
N THR A 247 -40.40 -7.74 3.89
CA THR A 247 -40.94 -6.50 3.34
C THR A 247 -39.88 -5.42 3.14
N TYR A 248 -38.96 -5.29 4.11
CA TYR A 248 -37.79 -4.42 3.97
C TYR A 248 -36.96 -4.80 2.74
N LEU A 249 -36.57 -6.06 2.63
CA LEU A 249 -35.74 -6.55 1.53
C LEU A 249 -36.41 -6.38 0.16
N ARG A 250 -37.71 -6.67 0.06
CA ARG A 250 -38.48 -6.46 -1.19
C ARG A 250 -38.57 -4.98 -1.58
N SER A 251 -38.76 -4.08 -0.60
CA SER A 251 -38.80 -2.63 -0.87
C SER A 251 -37.45 -2.11 -1.37
N HIS A 252 -36.34 -2.70 -0.92
CA HIS A 252 -35.00 -2.27 -1.24
C HIS A 252 -34.48 -2.89 -2.55
N TYR A 253 -34.61 -4.20 -2.70
CA TYR A 253 -34.02 -4.98 -3.80
C TYR A 253 -35.03 -5.46 -4.85
N GLY A 254 -36.33 -5.29 -4.61
CA GLY A 254 -37.38 -5.86 -5.46
C GLY A 254 -37.55 -7.38 -5.21
N ASP A 255 -37.74 -8.14 -6.29
CA ASP A 255 -37.80 -9.60 -6.19
C ASP A 255 -36.41 -10.16 -5.88
N ILE A 256 -36.22 -10.51 -4.60
CA ILE A 256 -34.98 -11.09 -4.11
C ILE A 256 -34.94 -12.60 -4.39
N GLN A 257 -33.77 -13.08 -4.83
CA GLN A 257 -33.51 -14.50 -5.06
C GLN A 257 -32.39 -14.99 -4.13
N LYS A 258 -32.57 -16.19 -3.57
CA LYS A 258 -31.55 -16.81 -2.72
C LYS A 258 -30.19 -16.98 -3.42
N TRP A 259 -30.23 -17.34 -4.70
CA TRP A 259 -29.04 -17.58 -5.49
C TRP A 259 -28.98 -16.63 -6.69
N LEU A 260 -28.03 -15.70 -6.66
CA LEU A 260 -27.73 -14.87 -7.82
C LEU A 260 -26.87 -15.67 -8.84
N PRO A 261 -27.08 -15.44 -10.15
CA PRO A 261 -26.13 -15.91 -11.16
C PRO A 261 -24.69 -15.45 -10.86
N GLU A 262 -23.72 -16.31 -11.11
CA GLU A 262 -22.31 -16.04 -10.76
C GLU A 262 -21.76 -14.68 -11.24
N PRO A 263 -22.10 -14.19 -12.45
CA PRO A 263 -21.66 -12.87 -12.89
C PRO A 263 -22.22 -11.68 -12.11
N LEU A 264 -23.30 -11.89 -11.34
CA LEU A 264 -23.96 -10.87 -10.51
C LEU A 264 -23.52 -10.95 -9.03
N ARG A 265 -22.70 -11.95 -8.66
CA ARG A 265 -22.13 -12.07 -7.33
C ARG A 265 -20.93 -11.13 -7.24
N LEU A 266 -21.19 -9.94 -6.73
CA LEU A 266 -20.17 -8.92 -6.52
C LEU A 266 -19.61 -9.05 -5.11
N ASN A 267 -18.34 -8.80 -4.96
CA ASN A 267 -17.65 -8.58 -3.70
C ASN A 267 -16.65 -7.41 -3.84
N HIS A 268 -16.20 -6.89 -2.71
CA HIS A 268 -15.33 -5.72 -2.62
C HIS A 268 -13.85 -6.12 -2.50
N ALA A 269 -13.47 -7.27 -3.11
CA ALA A 269 -12.14 -7.84 -2.92
C ALA A 269 -11.05 -6.78 -2.76
N PRO A 270 -10.42 -6.70 -1.58
CA PRO A 270 -9.43 -5.68 -1.27
C PRO A 270 -8.13 -5.91 -2.04
N GLU A 271 -7.31 -4.89 -2.17
CA GLU A 271 -5.94 -5.04 -2.67
C GLU A 271 -5.02 -5.72 -1.64
N VAL A 272 -5.33 -5.51 -0.35
CA VAL A 272 -4.60 -6.15 0.75
C VAL A 272 -5.59 -6.76 1.72
N LEU A 273 -5.48 -8.05 1.95
CA LEU A 273 -6.21 -8.78 2.98
C LEU A 273 -5.21 -9.52 3.87
N SER A 274 -5.30 -9.31 5.18
CA SER A 274 -4.47 -9.97 6.16
C SER A 274 -5.26 -10.29 7.42
N PHE A 275 -5.19 -11.54 7.83
CA PHE A 275 -5.83 -12.04 9.04
C PHE A 275 -4.93 -11.87 10.26
N GLU A 276 -5.50 -11.91 11.46
CA GLU A 276 -4.71 -11.86 12.67
C GLU A 276 -3.78 -13.08 12.75
N ARG A 277 -2.48 -12.83 12.53
CA ARG A 277 -1.44 -13.67 13.12
C ARG A 277 -0.75 -12.83 14.16
N ARG A 278 -0.55 -13.36 15.35
CA ARG A 278 0.39 -12.79 16.30
C ARG A 278 1.74 -12.79 15.60
N ILE A 279 2.15 -11.60 15.12
CA ILE A 279 3.55 -11.38 14.75
C ILE A 279 4.28 -11.53 16.08
N THR A 280 4.96 -12.65 16.27
CA THR A 280 5.75 -12.85 17.47
C THR A 280 6.99 -11.98 17.34
N SER A 281 7.52 -11.47 18.44
CA SER A 281 8.80 -10.76 18.47
C SER A 281 9.93 -11.57 17.84
N THR A 282 9.79 -12.90 17.81
CA THR A 282 10.73 -13.86 17.23
C THR A 282 11.00 -13.62 15.73
N GLU A 283 9.98 -13.25 14.93
CA GLU A 283 10.21 -13.00 13.49
C GLU A 283 11.00 -11.70 13.26
N SER A 284 10.75 -10.65 14.01
CA SER A 284 11.51 -9.40 13.90
C SER A 284 12.93 -9.53 14.46
N GLU A 285 13.11 -10.34 15.50
CA GLU A 285 14.43 -10.65 16.08
C GLU A 285 15.32 -11.42 15.09
N SER A 286 14.74 -12.14 14.12
CA SER A 286 15.48 -12.81 13.06
C SER A 286 15.93 -11.87 11.93
N ILE A 287 15.61 -10.57 11.98
CA ILE A 287 15.99 -9.58 10.98
C ILE A 287 17.15 -8.73 11.48
N SER A 288 18.27 -8.74 10.74
CA SER A 288 19.38 -7.79 10.89
C SER A 288 19.23 -6.66 9.89
N VAL A 289 19.27 -5.40 10.32
CA VAL A 289 19.30 -4.25 9.42
C VAL A 289 20.73 -3.89 9.09
N VAL A 290 21.06 -3.75 7.81
CA VAL A 290 22.40 -3.38 7.32
C VAL A 290 22.35 -2.02 6.63
N ILE A 291 23.14 -1.06 7.11
CA ILE A 291 23.25 0.31 6.58
C ILE A 291 24.68 0.55 6.11
N PRO A 292 24.96 0.51 4.79
CA PRO A 292 26.26 0.93 4.26
C PRO A 292 26.39 2.46 4.35
N LEU A 293 27.52 2.93 4.84
CA LEU A 293 27.78 4.35 5.11
C LEU A 293 29.07 4.81 4.45
N TYR A 294 29.01 5.88 3.65
CA TYR A 294 30.17 6.59 3.14
C TYR A 294 29.83 8.05 2.85
N ASN A 295 30.36 8.97 3.65
CA ASN A 295 30.20 10.43 3.50
C ASN A 295 28.74 10.85 3.35
N LYS A 296 27.92 10.62 4.38
CA LYS A 296 26.47 10.92 4.46
C LYS A 296 26.14 11.66 5.76
N GLU A 297 26.94 12.63 6.16
CA GLU A 297 26.74 13.35 7.42
C GLU A 297 25.40 14.10 7.50
N LEU A 298 24.79 14.44 6.36
CA LEU A 298 23.50 15.12 6.31
C LEU A 298 22.31 14.15 6.39
N GLU A 299 22.50 12.87 6.03
CA GLU A 299 21.42 11.92 5.83
C GLU A 299 21.39 10.78 6.85
N VAL A 300 22.56 10.31 7.30
CA VAL A 300 22.70 9.07 8.08
C VAL A 300 21.92 9.08 9.39
N GLU A 301 21.80 10.23 10.06
CA GLU A 301 21.00 10.31 11.29
C GLU A 301 19.53 10.01 11.01
N ARG A 302 18.99 10.56 9.94
CA ARG A 302 17.60 10.31 9.51
C ARG A 302 17.40 8.82 9.20
N ALA A 303 18.30 8.21 8.43
CA ALA A 303 18.23 6.79 8.12
C ALA A 303 18.22 5.93 9.39
N LEU A 304 19.18 6.12 10.29
CA LEU A 304 19.29 5.36 11.52
C LEU A 304 18.10 5.57 12.47
N ARG A 305 17.63 6.82 12.64
CA ARG A 305 16.45 7.12 13.45
C ARG A 305 15.18 6.52 12.85
N SER A 306 15.08 6.36 11.53
CA SER A 306 13.93 5.71 10.89
C SER A 306 13.84 4.22 11.25
N VAL A 307 14.97 3.56 11.48
CA VAL A 307 14.99 2.18 12.00
C VAL A 307 14.63 2.16 13.48
N LEU A 308 15.16 3.09 14.27
CA LEU A 308 14.85 3.21 15.70
C LEU A 308 13.39 3.58 16.02
N SER A 309 12.66 4.12 15.04
CA SER A 309 11.24 4.47 15.17
C SER A 309 10.30 3.42 14.62
N GLN A 310 10.78 2.23 14.31
CA GLN A 310 9.92 1.15 13.83
C GLN A 310 8.93 0.69 14.91
N SER A 311 7.70 0.40 14.51
CA SER A 311 6.66 -0.15 15.41
C SER A 311 7.00 -1.55 15.92
N LEU A 312 7.83 -2.27 15.17
CA LEU A 312 8.41 -3.56 15.53
C LEU A 312 9.93 -3.48 15.29
N MET A 313 10.70 -3.67 16.34
CA MET A 313 12.16 -3.49 16.28
C MET A 313 12.83 -4.70 15.63
N PRO A 314 13.85 -4.52 14.76
CA PRO A 314 14.71 -5.62 14.30
C PRO A 314 15.60 -6.16 15.42
N GLY A 315 16.13 -7.36 15.25
CA GLY A 315 17.02 -7.99 16.22
C GLY A 315 18.35 -7.26 16.40
N GLU A 316 18.85 -6.62 15.36
CA GLU A 316 20.06 -5.79 15.40
C GLU A 316 20.11 -4.79 14.24
N ILE A 317 20.94 -3.77 14.43
CA ILE A 317 21.26 -2.75 13.41
C ILE A 317 22.78 -2.73 13.22
N ILE A 318 23.25 -2.89 12.00
CA ILE A 318 24.66 -2.89 11.65
C ILE A 318 24.91 -1.73 10.68
N VAL A 319 25.68 -0.74 11.12
CA VAL A 319 26.15 0.34 10.27
C VAL A 319 27.58 0.01 9.86
N VAL A 320 27.86 -0.02 8.55
CA VAL A 320 29.20 -0.28 8.03
C VAL A 320 29.74 1.00 7.43
N ASP A 321 30.63 1.65 8.14
CA ASP A 321 31.35 2.85 7.68
C ASP A 321 32.50 2.46 6.76
N ASP A 322 32.33 2.71 5.48
CA ASP A 322 33.26 2.41 4.40
C ASP A 322 34.34 3.51 4.25
N GLY A 323 34.94 3.91 5.37
CA GLY A 323 36.03 4.89 5.40
C GLY A 323 35.56 6.33 5.17
N SER A 324 34.46 6.76 5.81
CA SER A 324 33.98 8.15 5.74
C SER A 324 35.05 9.14 6.25
N THR A 325 35.14 10.28 5.56
CA THR A 325 36.06 11.38 5.86
C THR A 325 35.35 12.65 6.36
N ASP A 326 34.02 12.61 6.42
CA ASP A 326 33.14 13.68 6.96
C ASP A 326 32.68 13.35 8.39
N GLY A 327 31.64 14.07 8.88
CA GLY A 327 31.04 13.85 10.20
C GLY A 327 30.19 12.61 10.39
N SER A 328 29.99 11.78 9.35
CA SER A 328 29.08 10.63 9.35
C SER A 328 29.30 9.68 10.54
N ARG A 329 30.54 9.29 10.76
CA ARG A 329 30.93 8.35 11.85
C ARG A 329 30.58 8.90 13.23
N ALA A 330 30.92 10.15 13.50
CA ALA A 330 30.66 10.78 14.80
C ALA A 330 29.14 10.88 15.07
N ILE A 331 28.34 11.10 14.02
CA ILE A 331 26.88 11.11 14.13
C ILE A 331 26.35 9.74 14.53
N VAL A 332 26.82 8.67 13.90
CA VAL A 332 26.42 7.29 14.24
C VAL A 332 26.81 6.94 15.68
N GLU A 333 28.06 7.23 16.08
CA GLU A 333 28.53 7.00 17.46
C GLU A 333 27.67 7.74 18.49
N ARG A 334 27.27 8.98 18.21
CA ARG A 334 26.38 9.78 19.04
C ARG A 334 24.99 9.14 19.18
N VAL A 335 24.40 8.66 18.06
CA VAL A 335 23.10 8.01 18.07
C VAL A 335 23.15 6.70 18.85
N ILE A 336 24.21 5.90 18.70
CA ILE A 336 24.45 4.68 19.49
C ILE A 336 24.49 5.02 20.99
N GLY A 337 25.25 6.05 21.37
CA GLY A 337 25.36 6.50 22.76
C GLY A 337 24.01 6.93 23.38
N GLN A 338 23.10 7.44 22.58
CA GLN A 338 21.74 7.85 22.99
C GLN A 338 20.77 6.67 23.13
N ASN A 339 21.05 5.51 22.52
CA ASN A 339 20.15 4.35 22.41
C ASN A 339 20.76 3.06 22.97
N LYS A 340 21.33 3.13 24.17
CA LYS A 340 22.07 2.01 24.81
C LYS A 340 21.24 0.71 25.00
N GLY A 341 19.93 0.77 24.94
CA GLY A 341 19.04 -0.39 25.04
C GLY A 341 18.80 -1.13 23.72
N VAL A 342 19.30 -0.61 22.60
CA VAL A 342 19.13 -1.19 21.26
C VAL A 342 20.45 -1.79 20.78
N ASN A 343 20.41 -2.97 20.16
CA ASN A 343 21.58 -3.63 19.61
C ASN A 343 22.01 -2.94 18.31
N ILE A 344 22.86 -1.93 18.40
CA ILE A 344 23.41 -1.19 17.25
C ILE A 344 24.92 -1.38 17.24
N ARG A 345 25.46 -1.84 16.13
CA ARG A 345 26.90 -2.02 15.91
C ARG A 345 27.41 -1.11 14.79
N LEU A 346 28.49 -0.42 15.02
CA LEU A 346 29.27 0.30 14.00
C LEU A 346 30.52 -0.50 13.65
N ILE A 347 30.65 -0.83 12.38
CA ILE A 347 31.81 -1.49 11.80
C ILE A 347 32.52 -0.48 10.91
N VAL A 348 33.82 -0.32 11.06
CA VAL A 348 34.64 0.60 10.26
C VAL A 348 35.58 -0.22 9.39
N GLN A 349 35.65 0.13 8.10
CA GLN A 349 36.57 -0.47 7.14
C GLN A 349 37.24 0.60 6.27
N GLU A 350 38.30 0.23 5.57
CA GLU A 350 38.88 1.05 4.49
C GLU A 350 37.90 1.08 3.30
N ASN A 351 37.82 2.22 2.58
CA ASN A 351 36.88 2.39 1.48
C ASN A 351 37.07 1.36 0.37
N ALA A 352 36.14 0.45 0.25
CA ALA A 352 36.07 -0.59 -0.77
C ALA A 352 34.78 -0.56 -1.62
N GLY A 353 33.91 0.40 -1.36
CA GLY A 353 32.66 0.64 -2.11
C GLY A 353 31.43 -0.02 -1.47
N VAL A 354 30.25 0.42 -1.92
CA VAL A 354 28.95 0.04 -1.34
C VAL A 354 28.71 -1.47 -1.30
N SER A 355 29.15 -2.21 -2.33
CA SER A 355 29.06 -3.68 -2.38
C SER A 355 29.84 -4.33 -1.24
N ALA A 356 31.10 -3.89 -1.01
CA ALA A 356 31.94 -4.41 0.06
C ALA A 356 31.34 -4.08 1.44
N ALA A 357 30.82 -2.86 1.64
CA ALA A 357 30.16 -2.47 2.87
C ALA A 357 28.89 -3.31 3.14
N ARG A 358 28.03 -3.51 2.13
CA ARG A 358 26.86 -4.40 2.27
C ARG A 358 27.27 -5.82 2.58
N ASN A 359 28.25 -6.40 1.83
CA ASN A 359 28.75 -7.75 2.05
C ASN A 359 29.30 -7.92 3.47
N ARG A 360 30.08 -6.95 3.96
CA ARG A 360 30.60 -6.97 5.34
C ARG A 360 29.46 -6.99 6.36
N GLY A 361 28.45 -6.13 6.19
CA GLY A 361 27.28 -6.11 7.08
C GLY A 361 26.49 -7.42 7.05
N ILE A 362 26.30 -8.03 5.86
CA ILE A 362 25.63 -9.32 5.68
C ILE A 362 26.41 -10.47 6.33
N GLN A 363 27.75 -10.47 6.23
CA GLN A 363 28.60 -11.47 6.87
C GLN A 363 28.51 -11.38 8.40
N GLU A 364 28.52 -10.18 8.95
CA GLU A 364 28.48 -9.90 10.38
C GLU A 364 27.06 -10.04 10.99
N ALA A 365 26.02 -10.07 10.17
CA ALA A 365 24.63 -10.22 10.59
C ALA A 365 24.40 -11.59 11.24
N LYS A 366 23.56 -11.60 12.30
CA LYS A 366 23.19 -12.80 13.05
C LYS A 366 21.79 -13.30 12.70
N GLY A 367 20.93 -12.40 12.17
CA GLY A 367 19.59 -12.75 11.74
C GLY A 367 19.59 -13.67 10.54
N ASP A 368 18.52 -14.46 10.41
CA ASP A 368 18.28 -15.30 9.23
C ASP A 368 18.02 -14.46 7.99
N TYR A 369 17.46 -13.27 8.18
CA TYR A 369 17.18 -12.29 7.14
C TYR A 369 17.98 -11.00 7.34
N VAL A 370 18.39 -10.40 6.24
CA VAL A 370 19.02 -9.09 6.22
C VAL A 370 18.16 -8.08 5.48
N ALA A 371 17.76 -7.01 6.16
CA ALA A 371 17.06 -5.88 5.58
C ALA A 371 18.08 -4.78 5.26
N LEU A 372 18.10 -4.31 4.02
CA LEU A 372 19.04 -3.31 3.55
C LEU A 372 18.43 -1.91 3.60
N LEU A 373 19.17 -0.93 4.07
CA LEU A 373 18.78 0.48 4.03
C LEU A 373 19.99 1.33 3.66
N ASP A 374 19.94 1.99 2.51
CA ASP A 374 21.00 2.93 2.13
C ASP A 374 20.95 4.19 3.04
N ALA A 375 22.12 4.70 3.42
CA ALA A 375 22.24 5.76 4.43
C ALA A 375 21.60 7.11 4.04
N ASP A 376 21.20 7.28 2.77
CA ASP A 376 20.49 8.46 2.27
C ASP A 376 18.98 8.26 2.15
N ASP A 377 18.46 7.05 2.36
CA ASP A 377 17.06 6.71 2.38
C ASP A 377 16.49 6.67 3.80
N PHE A 378 15.19 6.45 3.93
CA PHE A 378 14.57 6.19 5.24
C PHE A 378 13.27 5.41 5.14
N TRP A 379 12.96 4.68 6.20
CA TRP A 379 11.74 3.90 6.35
C TRP A 379 10.64 4.65 7.10
N LEU A 380 9.39 4.33 6.81
CA LEU A 380 8.27 4.64 7.67
C LEU A 380 8.17 3.60 8.79
N SER A 381 7.53 3.95 9.89
CA SER A 381 7.48 3.16 11.14
C SER A 381 6.92 1.73 10.99
N GLY A 382 6.21 1.42 9.92
CA GLY A 382 5.61 0.11 9.66
C GLY A 382 6.43 -0.85 8.80
N TYR A 383 7.67 -0.52 8.37
CA TYR A 383 8.42 -1.34 7.41
C TYR A 383 8.73 -2.75 7.94
N ILE A 384 9.32 -2.86 9.13
CA ILE A 384 9.67 -4.17 9.72
C ILE A 384 8.40 -4.98 10.02
N ALA A 385 7.35 -4.35 10.53
CA ALA A 385 6.07 -5.01 10.78
C ALA A 385 5.45 -5.57 9.49
N GLU A 386 5.52 -4.82 8.38
CA GLU A 386 5.05 -5.27 7.09
C GLU A 386 5.85 -6.45 6.54
N VAL A 387 7.18 -6.41 6.69
CA VAL A 387 8.04 -7.55 6.31
C VAL A 387 7.69 -8.80 7.11
N CYS A 388 7.54 -8.70 8.44
CA CYS A 388 7.12 -9.83 9.28
C CYS A 388 5.73 -10.35 8.89
N ARG A 389 4.80 -9.44 8.56
CA ARG A 389 3.49 -9.82 8.01
C ARG A 389 3.65 -10.64 6.73
N MET A 390 4.47 -10.17 5.79
CA MET A 390 4.74 -10.89 4.54
C MET A 390 5.39 -12.25 4.78
N MET A 391 6.32 -12.37 5.74
CA MET A 391 6.93 -13.65 6.12
C MET A 391 5.89 -14.64 6.61
N ALA A 392 4.90 -14.19 7.37
CA ALA A 392 3.81 -15.02 7.84
C ALA A 392 2.85 -15.45 6.71
N TYR A 393 2.62 -14.58 5.73
CA TYR A 393 1.68 -14.80 4.61
C TYR A 393 2.29 -15.60 3.45
N TYR A 394 3.53 -15.30 3.15
CA TYR A 394 4.34 -15.94 2.11
C TYR A 394 5.56 -16.60 2.76
N PRO A 395 5.37 -17.69 3.52
CA PRO A 395 6.49 -18.31 4.23
C PRO A 395 7.52 -18.87 3.25
N ASN A 396 8.77 -18.89 3.72
CA ASN A 396 9.90 -19.48 2.99
C ASN A 396 10.22 -18.78 1.66
N MET A 397 9.98 -17.47 1.54
CA MET A 397 10.50 -16.69 0.42
C MET A 397 11.95 -16.29 0.69
N GLU A 398 12.74 -16.23 -0.37
CA GLU A 398 14.15 -15.85 -0.29
C GLU A 398 14.33 -14.33 -0.30
N ALA A 399 13.28 -13.57 -0.74
CA ALA A 399 13.26 -12.12 -0.69
C ALA A 399 11.86 -11.56 -0.44
N TYR A 400 11.78 -10.53 0.39
CA TYR A 400 10.60 -9.71 0.63
C TYR A 400 10.91 -8.26 0.26
N SER A 401 9.96 -7.57 -0.33
CA SER A 401 10.12 -6.17 -0.68
C SER A 401 8.81 -5.38 -0.57
N THR A 402 8.93 -4.08 -0.38
CA THR A 402 7.80 -3.16 -0.33
C THR A 402 7.90 -2.12 -1.44
N ALA A 403 6.79 -1.47 -1.74
CA ALA A 403 6.80 -0.32 -2.61
C ALA A 403 7.51 0.89 -1.94
N PHE A 404 7.88 1.87 -2.78
CA PHE A 404 8.58 3.07 -2.33
C PHE A 404 8.14 4.33 -3.06
N ASP A 405 8.38 5.47 -2.44
CA ASP A 405 8.23 6.77 -3.08
C ASP A 405 9.59 7.40 -3.29
N VAL A 406 9.74 8.07 -4.43
CA VAL A 406 10.90 8.87 -4.76
C VAL A 406 10.67 10.30 -4.26
N THR A 407 11.59 10.82 -3.47
CA THR A 407 11.54 12.17 -2.93
C THR A 407 12.62 13.07 -3.55
N SER A 408 12.25 14.33 -3.85
CA SER A 408 13.16 15.38 -4.33
C SER A 408 12.61 16.73 -3.86
N GLY A 409 13.23 17.35 -2.86
CA GLY A 409 12.68 18.49 -2.11
C GLY A 409 11.29 18.15 -1.57
N ASP A 410 10.34 19.05 -1.78
CA ASP A 410 8.93 18.85 -1.40
C ASP A 410 8.17 17.91 -2.35
N SER A 411 8.79 17.47 -3.44
CA SER A 411 8.15 16.59 -4.41
C SER A 411 8.25 15.13 -3.98
N ARG A 412 7.11 14.44 -4.04
CA ARG A 412 6.99 13.02 -3.75
C ARG A 412 6.23 12.34 -4.88
N VAL A 413 6.84 11.32 -5.47
CA VAL A 413 6.27 10.56 -6.58
C VAL A 413 6.35 9.09 -6.27
N ARG A 414 5.24 8.38 -6.39
CA ARG A 414 5.18 6.92 -6.28
C ARG A 414 6.06 6.29 -7.35
N ALA A 415 6.93 5.37 -6.97
CA ALA A 415 7.69 4.58 -7.94
C ALA A 415 6.75 3.69 -8.77
N ALA A 416 7.15 3.39 -10.01
CA ALA A 416 6.47 2.39 -10.81
C ALA A 416 6.82 0.99 -10.28
N VAL A 417 5.90 0.39 -9.57
CA VAL A 417 6.01 -0.93 -8.91
C VAL A 417 4.82 -1.81 -9.31
N PRO A 418 4.84 -3.12 -9.03
CA PRO A 418 3.66 -3.98 -9.17
C PRO A 418 2.45 -3.39 -8.44
N GLU A 419 1.26 -3.59 -8.99
CA GLU A 419 0.02 -3.05 -8.41
C GLU A 419 -0.50 -3.92 -7.27
N ASN A 420 -0.29 -5.23 -7.38
CA ASN A 420 -0.83 -6.23 -6.46
C ASN A 420 0.24 -6.81 -5.55
N GLU A 421 -0.16 -7.18 -4.34
CA GLU A 421 0.62 -7.98 -3.42
C GLU A 421 0.73 -9.43 -3.93
N GLY A 422 1.86 -10.06 -3.68
CA GLY A 422 2.03 -11.47 -3.99
C GLY A 422 3.46 -11.87 -4.32
N VAL A 423 3.59 -13.11 -4.78
CA VAL A 423 4.86 -13.61 -5.34
C VAL A 423 5.04 -13.00 -6.72
N VAL A 424 6.15 -12.33 -6.93
CA VAL A 424 6.46 -11.61 -8.17
C VAL A 424 7.70 -12.17 -8.84
N ASN A 425 7.76 -12.07 -10.18
CA ASN A 425 8.98 -12.28 -10.93
C ASN A 425 9.61 -10.90 -11.23
N PRO A 426 10.72 -10.52 -10.58
CA PRO A 426 11.33 -9.20 -10.78
C PRO A 426 11.74 -8.92 -12.23
N ALA A 427 12.12 -9.94 -12.99
CA ALA A 427 12.50 -9.79 -14.40
C ALA A 427 11.28 -9.40 -15.27
N GLU A 428 10.14 -10.08 -15.10
CA GLU A 428 8.91 -9.76 -15.81
C GLU A 428 8.40 -8.36 -15.48
N GLU A 429 8.38 -8.01 -14.20
CA GLU A 429 7.91 -6.69 -13.78
C GLU A 429 8.83 -5.56 -14.29
N ALA A 430 10.14 -5.78 -14.27
CA ALA A 430 11.09 -4.82 -14.82
C ALA A 430 10.92 -4.63 -16.34
N LEU A 431 10.60 -5.69 -17.09
CA LEU A 431 10.28 -5.58 -18.52
C LEU A 431 9.00 -4.76 -18.77
N LYS A 432 8.07 -4.74 -17.85
CA LYS A 432 6.89 -3.84 -17.83
C LYS A 432 7.22 -2.42 -17.30
N SER A 433 8.51 -2.12 -17.04
CA SER A 433 8.99 -0.88 -16.41
C SER A 433 8.49 -0.67 -14.97
N ARG A 434 8.27 -1.75 -14.23
CA ARG A 434 7.95 -1.78 -12.81
C ARG A 434 9.16 -2.34 -12.05
N TYR A 435 9.49 -1.73 -10.92
CA TYR A 435 10.69 -2.09 -10.13
C TYR A 435 10.26 -2.56 -8.74
N PRO A 436 10.03 -3.87 -8.58
CA PRO A 436 9.50 -4.41 -7.32
C PRO A 436 10.52 -4.39 -6.19
N ILE A 437 11.80 -4.30 -6.49
CA ILE A 437 12.88 -4.40 -5.49
C ILE A 437 14.04 -3.44 -5.80
N ILE A 438 14.46 -2.71 -4.77
CA ILE A 438 15.71 -1.95 -4.69
C ILE A 438 16.35 -2.25 -3.32
N PRO A 439 17.64 -1.95 -3.07
CA PRO A 439 18.26 -2.28 -1.78
C PRO A 439 17.43 -1.82 -0.58
N SER A 440 17.07 -0.55 -0.49
CA SER A 440 16.33 0.01 0.67
C SER A 440 14.91 -0.55 0.88
N THR A 441 14.36 -1.31 -0.08
CA THR A 441 13.07 -2.00 0.07
C THR A 441 13.20 -3.49 0.34
N SER A 442 14.41 -4.03 0.32
CA SER A 442 14.65 -5.48 0.34
C SER A 442 14.96 -6.02 1.73
N THR A 443 14.35 -7.16 2.03
CA THR A 443 14.72 -8.05 3.14
C THR A 443 14.97 -9.44 2.55
N LEU A 444 16.17 -9.95 2.70
CA LEU A 444 16.71 -11.09 1.97
C LEU A 444 17.10 -12.22 2.92
N LEU A 445 16.86 -13.47 2.53
CA LEU A 445 17.36 -14.62 3.26
C LEU A 445 18.89 -14.63 3.19
N ARG A 446 19.53 -14.42 4.35
CA ARG A 446 20.98 -14.20 4.48
C ARG A 446 21.81 -15.33 3.86
N SER A 447 21.45 -16.58 4.13
CA SER A 447 22.17 -17.75 3.59
C SER A 447 22.20 -17.75 2.07
N VAL A 448 21.08 -17.43 1.43
CA VAL A 448 20.98 -17.37 -0.04
C VAL A 448 21.82 -16.26 -0.62
N VAL A 449 21.85 -15.07 0.01
CA VAL A 449 22.73 -13.97 -0.45
C VAL A 449 24.19 -14.39 -0.40
N LEU A 450 24.61 -15.03 0.69
CA LEU A 450 25.99 -15.56 0.84
C LEU A 450 26.30 -16.63 -0.22
N ASP A 451 25.38 -17.56 -0.46
CA ASP A 451 25.51 -18.60 -1.49
C ASP A 451 25.56 -18.04 -2.90
N CYS A 452 24.93 -16.89 -3.17
CA CYS A 452 25.05 -16.17 -4.44
C CYS A 452 26.39 -15.45 -4.60
N GLY A 453 27.22 -15.38 -3.57
CA GLY A 453 28.49 -14.66 -3.55
C GLY A 453 28.37 -13.20 -3.10
N GLY A 454 27.18 -12.77 -2.61
CA GLY A 454 26.93 -11.40 -2.17
C GLY A 454 26.80 -10.40 -3.33
N PHE A 455 26.99 -9.13 -3.02
CA PHE A 455 27.05 -8.04 -4.00
C PHE A 455 28.40 -8.05 -4.74
N PRO A 456 28.44 -7.80 -6.06
CA PRO A 456 29.70 -7.82 -6.82
C PRO A 456 30.56 -6.62 -6.46
N GLU A 457 31.67 -6.87 -5.78
CA GLU A 457 32.58 -5.82 -5.35
C GLU A 457 33.27 -5.16 -6.55
N GLY A 458 33.52 -3.84 -6.43
CA GLY A 458 34.09 -3.04 -7.51
C GLY A 458 33.12 -2.70 -8.67
N MET A 459 31.93 -3.29 -8.71
CA MET A 459 30.86 -2.89 -9.63
C MET A 459 30.20 -1.59 -9.12
N ARG A 460 30.08 -0.58 -9.98
CA ARG A 460 29.62 0.75 -9.56
C ARG A 460 28.18 1.07 -9.89
N ILE A 461 27.59 0.36 -10.85
CA ILE A 461 26.21 0.53 -11.30
C ILE A 461 25.65 -0.85 -11.63
N GLY A 462 24.48 -1.18 -11.07
CA GLY A 462 23.78 -2.44 -11.33
C GLY A 462 24.27 -3.61 -10.47
N GLU A 463 24.97 -3.32 -9.37
CA GLU A 463 25.43 -4.31 -8.39
C GLU A 463 24.25 -5.03 -7.71
N ASP A 464 23.19 -4.29 -7.45
CA ASP A 464 21.93 -4.80 -6.90
C ASP A 464 21.21 -5.70 -7.92
N GLN A 465 21.09 -5.23 -9.15
CA GLN A 465 20.46 -5.99 -10.24
C GLN A 465 21.23 -7.26 -10.56
N TRP A 466 22.56 -7.23 -10.47
CA TRP A 466 23.38 -8.42 -10.61
C TRP A 466 22.99 -9.50 -9.57
N LEU A 467 22.90 -9.11 -8.31
CA LEU A 467 22.51 -10.03 -7.24
C LEU A 467 21.09 -10.55 -7.44
N TRP A 468 20.12 -9.69 -7.80
CA TRP A 468 18.75 -10.13 -8.07
C TRP A 468 18.67 -11.17 -9.19
N VAL A 469 19.46 -10.99 -10.27
CA VAL A 469 19.52 -11.99 -11.35
C VAL A 469 20.14 -13.29 -10.85
N LYS A 470 21.23 -13.26 -10.08
CA LYS A 470 21.85 -14.46 -9.49
C LYS A 470 20.87 -15.23 -8.59
N MET A 471 20.10 -14.53 -7.75
CA MET A 471 19.05 -15.13 -6.93
C MET A 471 17.96 -15.77 -7.80
N MET A 472 17.46 -15.08 -8.82
CA MET A 472 16.45 -15.62 -9.73
C MET A 472 16.96 -16.84 -10.53
N GLN A 473 18.22 -16.84 -10.98
CA GLN A 473 18.85 -17.99 -11.64
C GLN A 473 18.94 -19.23 -10.74
N ARG A 474 18.92 -19.04 -9.42
CA ARG A 474 18.85 -20.14 -8.42
C ARG A 474 17.42 -20.54 -8.07
N GLY A 475 16.42 -19.95 -8.74
CA GLY A 475 15.01 -20.25 -8.47
C GLY A 475 14.44 -19.58 -7.22
N CYS A 476 15.11 -18.55 -6.68
CA CYS A 476 14.62 -17.81 -5.52
C CYS A 476 13.30 -17.11 -5.82
N ARG A 477 12.41 -17.10 -4.82
CA ARG A 477 11.08 -16.49 -4.89
C ARG A 477 11.09 -15.14 -4.18
N PHE A 478 10.38 -14.19 -4.76
CA PHE A 478 10.29 -12.83 -4.29
C PHE A 478 8.85 -12.50 -3.95
N ALA A 479 8.56 -12.10 -2.71
CA ALA A 479 7.27 -11.59 -2.30
C ALA A 479 7.31 -10.06 -2.26
N PHE A 480 6.26 -9.43 -2.77
CA PHE A 480 6.13 -7.98 -2.88
C PHE A 480 4.87 -7.47 -2.18
N SER A 481 5.01 -6.37 -1.43
CA SER A 481 3.89 -5.61 -0.87
C SER A 481 3.76 -4.24 -1.55
N PRO A 482 2.54 -3.83 -1.98
CA PRO A 482 2.31 -2.52 -2.55
C PRO A 482 2.36 -1.37 -1.52
N MET A 483 2.63 -1.65 -0.25
CA MET A 483 2.77 -0.64 0.80
C MET A 483 4.01 0.22 0.59
N SER A 484 3.82 1.55 0.44
CA SER A 484 4.94 2.49 0.25
C SER A 484 5.56 2.87 1.58
N LEU A 485 6.46 2.04 2.06
CA LEU A 485 7.07 2.17 3.38
C LEU A 485 8.51 2.70 3.33
N VAL A 486 9.02 2.98 2.14
CA VAL A 486 10.38 3.49 1.92
C VAL A 486 10.34 4.84 1.20
N ARG A 487 11.22 5.73 1.60
CA ARG A 487 11.48 7.02 0.95
C ARG A 487 12.87 7.00 0.34
N TYR A 488 12.90 6.90 -0.99
CA TYR A 488 14.12 6.93 -1.79
C TYR A 488 14.49 8.38 -2.14
N SER A 489 15.64 8.85 -1.66
CA SER A 489 16.08 10.24 -1.85
C SER A 489 16.86 10.44 -3.14
N ARG A 490 16.45 11.39 -3.98
CA ARG A 490 17.22 11.82 -5.17
C ARG A 490 18.21 12.95 -4.91
N GLU A 491 18.16 13.60 -3.77
CA GLU A 491 18.99 14.78 -3.44
C GLU A 491 20.20 14.45 -2.58
N ALA A 492 20.42 13.17 -2.34
CA ALA A 492 21.54 12.71 -1.52
C ALA A 492 22.89 13.22 -2.04
N SER A 493 23.72 13.65 -1.10
CA SER A 493 25.13 14.00 -1.36
C SER A 493 25.91 12.78 -1.88
N ASN A 494 26.93 12.99 -2.69
CA ASN A 494 27.86 11.93 -3.16
C ASN A 494 27.21 10.69 -3.80
N ARG A 495 26.24 10.87 -4.69
CA ARG A 495 25.66 9.75 -5.44
C ARG A 495 26.69 9.10 -6.36
N SER A 496 26.81 7.78 -6.30
CA SER A 496 27.72 6.95 -7.12
C SER A 496 27.59 7.22 -8.62
N ALA A 497 26.44 7.75 -9.00
CA ALA A 497 26.08 7.99 -10.38
C ALA A 497 26.58 9.32 -10.97
N ALA A 498 27.33 10.17 -10.23
CA ALA A 498 27.68 11.51 -10.72
C ALA A 498 28.84 11.53 -11.75
N ILE A 499 29.85 10.67 -11.61
CA ILE A 499 31.05 10.66 -12.45
C ILE A 499 31.36 9.23 -12.92
N TYR A 500 31.69 9.09 -14.23
CA TYR A 500 32.20 7.81 -14.74
C TYR A 500 33.58 7.53 -14.15
N ARG A 501 33.72 6.31 -13.63
CA ARG A 501 35.00 5.69 -13.29
C ARG A 501 34.96 4.26 -13.81
N ALA A 502 36.08 3.77 -14.34
CA ALA A 502 36.20 2.37 -14.75
C ALA A 502 35.89 1.44 -13.57
N GLU A 503 35.18 0.37 -13.84
CA GLU A 503 34.89 -0.64 -12.84
C GLU A 503 36.11 -1.51 -12.56
N GLN A 504 36.24 -1.91 -11.29
CA GLN A 504 37.30 -2.82 -10.84
C GLN A 504 36.72 -4.17 -10.41
N SER A 505 35.49 -4.47 -10.86
CA SER A 505 34.81 -5.71 -10.52
C SER A 505 35.33 -6.87 -11.36
N ALA A 506 35.50 -8.03 -10.72
CA ALA A 506 35.69 -9.31 -11.41
C ALA A 506 34.40 -9.78 -12.12
N HIS A 507 33.25 -9.20 -11.77
CA HIS A 507 31.92 -9.54 -12.28
C HIS A 507 31.42 -8.53 -13.29
N SER A 508 30.62 -9.00 -14.25
CA SER A 508 29.98 -8.16 -15.26
C SER A 508 28.54 -8.59 -15.48
N LEU A 509 27.71 -7.72 -16.08
CA LEU A 509 26.33 -8.09 -16.43
C LEU A 509 26.28 -9.08 -17.61
N GLU A 510 27.33 -9.16 -18.42
CA GLU A 510 27.45 -10.09 -19.54
C GLU A 510 27.49 -11.56 -19.05
N GLU A 511 28.08 -11.84 -17.88
CA GLU A 511 28.15 -13.20 -17.33
C GLU A 511 26.80 -13.77 -16.91
N LEU A 512 25.78 -12.90 -16.73
CA LEU A 512 24.44 -13.31 -16.35
C LEU A 512 23.62 -13.86 -17.52
N TYR A 513 24.09 -13.66 -18.75
CA TYR A 513 23.45 -14.23 -19.93
C TYR A 513 23.76 -15.72 -20.07
N SER A 514 22.73 -16.52 -20.34
CA SER A 514 22.88 -17.92 -20.71
C SER A 514 21.90 -18.28 -21.85
N PRO A 515 22.35 -18.94 -22.91
CA PRO A 515 21.46 -19.36 -23.99
C PRO A 515 20.44 -20.42 -23.55
N THR A 516 20.69 -21.09 -22.41
CA THR A 516 19.82 -22.15 -21.87
C THR A 516 18.82 -21.65 -20.84
N GLN A 517 18.93 -20.40 -20.39
CA GLN A 517 17.97 -19.83 -19.45
C GLN A 517 16.74 -19.26 -20.16
N ASP A 518 15.69 -18.95 -19.38
CA ASP A 518 14.47 -18.35 -19.88
C ASP A 518 14.72 -17.08 -20.69
N ALA A 519 13.97 -16.92 -21.78
CA ALA A 519 14.10 -15.75 -22.67
C ALA A 519 13.77 -14.43 -21.95
N THR A 520 12.83 -14.43 -21.01
CA THR A 520 12.45 -13.28 -20.17
C THR A 520 13.65 -12.82 -19.35
N MET A 521 14.37 -13.76 -18.74
CA MET A 521 15.57 -13.46 -17.96
C MET A 521 16.67 -12.84 -18.84
N ASN A 522 16.93 -13.41 -20.04
CA ASN A 522 17.92 -12.87 -20.97
C ASN A 522 17.54 -11.45 -21.44
N GLU A 523 16.28 -11.18 -21.72
CA GLU A 523 15.79 -9.84 -22.08
C GLU A 523 15.90 -8.86 -20.89
N TYR A 524 15.69 -9.32 -19.65
CA TYR A 524 15.92 -8.50 -18.47
C TYR A 524 17.40 -8.16 -18.29
N VAL A 525 18.30 -9.14 -18.43
CA VAL A 525 19.76 -8.92 -18.38
C VAL A 525 20.17 -7.91 -19.46
N ALA A 526 19.68 -8.07 -20.69
CA ALA A 526 19.94 -7.11 -21.77
C ALA A 526 19.45 -5.70 -21.41
N ARG A 527 18.27 -5.59 -20.82
CA ARG A 527 17.68 -4.30 -20.43
C ARG A 527 18.52 -3.56 -19.41
N ILE A 528 18.96 -4.22 -18.34
CA ILE A 528 19.81 -3.61 -17.30
C ILE A 528 21.18 -3.25 -17.85
N ALA A 529 21.80 -4.15 -18.61
CA ALA A 529 23.12 -3.92 -19.21
C ALA A 529 23.12 -2.74 -20.20
N LEU A 530 22.10 -2.65 -21.07
CA LEU A 530 21.95 -1.51 -21.98
C LEU A 530 21.64 -0.20 -21.23
N GLY A 531 20.88 -0.24 -20.14
CA GLY A 531 20.65 0.93 -19.28
C GLY A 531 21.95 1.44 -18.64
N LYS A 532 22.77 0.54 -18.10
CA LYS A 532 24.12 0.83 -17.60
C LYS A 532 25.01 1.40 -18.70
N ALA A 533 25.05 0.74 -19.86
CA ALA A 533 25.88 1.15 -21.00
C ALA A 533 25.51 2.55 -21.54
N ILE A 534 24.24 2.92 -21.57
CA ILE A 534 23.79 4.29 -21.90
C ILE A 534 24.39 5.29 -20.90
N THR A 535 24.30 4.99 -19.61
CA THR A 535 24.87 5.85 -18.56
C THR A 535 26.39 5.98 -18.69
N GLN A 536 27.09 4.88 -18.97
CA GLN A 536 28.54 4.87 -19.22
C GLN A 536 28.90 5.68 -20.46
N SER A 537 28.20 5.48 -21.60
CA SER A 537 28.42 6.21 -22.84
C SER A 537 28.28 7.71 -22.65
N VAL A 538 27.23 8.18 -21.96
CA VAL A 538 26.99 9.61 -21.69
C VAL A 538 28.12 10.22 -20.83
N ARG A 539 28.77 9.42 -20.01
CA ARG A 539 29.85 9.85 -19.09
C ARG A 539 31.27 9.61 -19.61
N GLY A 540 31.42 9.15 -20.82
CA GLY A 540 32.71 8.95 -21.48
C GLY A 540 33.26 7.52 -21.47
N GLY A 541 32.57 6.55 -20.87
CA GLY A 541 32.92 5.11 -20.91
C GLY A 541 32.61 4.46 -22.25
N THR A 542 33.31 4.86 -23.30
CA THR A 542 32.97 4.48 -24.68
C THR A 542 33.26 3.00 -24.96
N GLU A 543 34.32 2.44 -24.40
CA GLU A 543 34.68 1.04 -24.65
C GLU A 543 33.66 0.08 -24.02
N ASP A 544 33.33 0.29 -22.75
CA ASP A 544 32.33 -0.50 -22.04
C ASP A 544 30.96 -0.43 -22.74
N ALA A 545 30.58 0.79 -23.13
CA ALA A 545 29.32 1.02 -23.82
C ALA A 545 29.27 0.31 -25.20
N ARG A 546 30.37 0.29 -25.98
CA ARG A 546 30.44 -0.42 -27.26
C ARG A 546 30.47 -1.94 -27.07
N ARG A 547 31.15 -2.44 -26.02
CA ARG A 547 31.15 -3.85 -25.67
C ARG A 547 29.73 -4.34 -25.40
N ALA A 548 29.00 -3.63 -24.53
CA ALA A 548 27.62 -3.96 -24.21
C ALA A 548 26.68 -3.85 -25.44
N GLU A 549 26.85 -2.83 -26.30
CA GLU A 549 26.09 -2.69 -27.56
C GLU A 549 26.21 -3.91 -28.43
N LYS A 550 27.44 -4.43 -28.62
CA LYS A 550 27.69 -5.60 -29.43
C LYS A 550 27.15 -6.87 -28.80
N TYR A 551 27.41 -7.06 -27.51
CA TYR A 551 27.03 -8.26 -26.77
C TYR A 551 25.52 -8.45 -26.69
N PHE A 552 24.76 -7.40 -26.36
CA PHE A 552 23.31 -7.45 -26.19
C PHE A 552 22.52 -7.11 -27.49
N SER A 553 23.15 -7.26 -28.63
CA SER A 553 22.52 -6.99 -29.94
C SER A 553 21.33 -7.91 -30.27
N TYR A 554 21.20 -9.04 -29.59
CA TYR A 554 20.13 -10.02 -29.74
C TYR A 554 18.78 -9.58 -29.20
N THR A 555 18.74 -8.57 -28.27
CA THR A 555 17.51 -8.18 -27.56
C THR A 555 16.35 -7.83 -28.48
N GLN A 556 15.16 -8.31 -28.16
CA GLN A 556 13.91 -8.00 -28.86
C GLN A 556 13.10 -6.94 -28.13
N LEU A 557 13.02 -7.03 -26.79
CA LEU A 557 12.20 -6.15 -25.97
C LEU A 557 12.89 -4.82 -25.66
N SER A 558 14.24 -4.80 -25.61
CA SER A 558 15.02 -3.60 -25.29
C SER A 558 15.62 -2.91 -26.53
N ARG A 559 15.07 -3.15 -27.72
CA ARG A 559 15.52 -2.54 -29.01
C ARG A 559 15.57 -1.01 -28.97
N ARG A 560 14.68 -0.35 -28.23
CA ARG A 560 14.68 1.12 -28.10
C ARG A 560 15.93 1.60 -27.35
N GLN A 561 16.31 0.93 -26.27
CA GLN A 561 17.54 1.23 -25.53
C GLN A 561 18.78 0.95 -26.39
N LEU A 562 18.81 -0.16 -27.13
CA LEU A 562 19.90 -0.49 -28.04
C LEU A 562 20.06 0.57 -29.12
N ARG A 563 18.98 1.05 -29.74
CA ARG A 563 19.02 2.14 -30.74
C ARG A 563 19.53 3.44 -30.14
N ARG A 564 19.09 3.80 -28.91
CA ARG A 564 19.58 4.96 -28.18
C ARG A 564 21.08 4.85 -27.91
N LEU A 565 21.56 3.70 -27.46
CA LEU A 565 22.97 3.45 -27.20
C LEU A 565 23.80 3.57 -28.47
N ARG A 566 23.35 2.98 -29.60
CA ARG A 566 24.00 3.10 -30.92
C ARG A 566 24.14 4.55 -31.33
N LEU A 567 23.07 5.34 -31.23
CA LEU A 567 23.10 6.76 -31.54
C LEU A 567 24.14 7.50 -30.67
N LEU A 568 24.16 7.26 -29.39
CA LEU A 568 25.11 7.89 -28.48
C LEU A 568 26.56 7.50 -28.80
N ASN A 569 26.81 6.22 -29.10
CA ASN A 569 28.15 5.72 -29.41
C ASN A 569 28.72 6.24 -30.73
N MET A 570 27.87 6.71 -31.68
CA MET A 570 28.25 7.37 -32.91
C MET A 570 28.68 8.84 -32.69
N LEU A 571 28.29 9.46 -31.57
CA LEU A 571 28.53 10.88 -31.31
C LEU A 571 29.83 11.11 -30.55
N PRO A 572 30.47 12.29 -30.73
CA PRO A 572 31.52 12.75 -29.85
C PRO A 572 31.02 12.80 -28.39
N VAL A 573 31.89 12.43 -27.45
CA VAL A 573 31.52 12.34 -26.01
C VAL A 573 30.88 13.63 -25.49
N ALA A 574 31.41 14.79 -25.90
CA ALA A 574 30.88 16.09 -25.48
C ALA A 574 29.41 16.35 -25.86
N LEU A 575 28.92 15.74 -26.93
CA LEU A 575 27.54 15.93 -27.41
C LEU A 575 26.54 14.93 -26.81
N ARG A 576 27.01 13.81 -26.29
CA ARG A 576 26.15 12.72 -25.77
C ARG A 576 25.19 13.16 -24.67
N PRO A 577 25.59 13.96 -23.66
CA PRO A 577 24.67 14.40 -22.60
C PRO A 577 23.52 15.26 -23.15
N MET A 578 23.78 16.11 -24.14
CA MET A 578 22.77 16.95 -24.76
C MET A 578 21.76 16.12 -25.55
N VAL A 579 22.25 15.22 -26.39
CA VAL A 579 21.41 14.34 -27.21
C VAL A 579 20.59 13.39 -26.34
N ASP A 580 21.16 12.90 -25.25
CA ASP A 580 20.48 12.03 -24.30
C ASP A 580 19.29 12.75 -23.60
N ARG A 581 19.48 13.99 -23.19
CA ARG A 581 18.40 14.83 -22.63
C ARG A 581 17.30 15.10 -23.66
N LEU A 582 17.65 15.40 -24.90
CA LEU A 582 16.68 15.61 -25.98
C LEU A 582 15.86 14.34 -26.24
N TYR A 583 16.52 13.18 -26.30
CA TYR A 583 15.85 11.89 -26.45
C TYR A 583 14.87 11.61 -25.31
N ALA A 584 15.27 11.87 -24.07
CA ALA A 584 14.41 11.69 -22.89
C ALA A 584 13.19 12.65 -22.93
N SER A 585 13.39 13.90 -23.35
CA SER A 585 12.31 14.90 -23.48
C SER A 585 11.31 14.53 -24.58
N LEU A 586 11.79 14.06 -25.73
CA LEU A 586 10.93 13.58 -26.81
C LEU A 586 10.15 12.32 -26.40
N ALA A 587 10.80 11.37 -25.76
CA ALA A 587 10.14 10.17 -25.25
C ALA A 587 9.03 10.50 -24.22
N TRP A 588 9.24 11.51 -23.37
CA TRP A 588 8.24 12.02 -22.42
C TRP A 588 7.03 12.64 -23.13
N LEU A 589 7.27 13.47 -24.19
CA LEU A 589 6.21 14.09 -24.99
C LEU A 589 5.34 13.05 -25.71
N VAL A 590 5.95 11.99 -26.24
CA VAL A 590 5.25 10.87 -26.91
C VAL A 590 4.40 10.09 -25.90
N LYS A 591 4.94 9.78 -24.71
CA LYS A 591 4.16 9.11 -23.64
C LYS A 591 2.95 9.93 -23.19
N ARG A 592 3.05 11.25 -23.18
CA ARG A 592 1.96 12.15 -22.75
C ARG A 592 0.84 12.29 -23.79
N ARG A 593 1.12 11.97 -25.06
CA ARG A 593 0.14 12.06 -26.17
C ARG A 593 -0.60 10.73 -26.45
N GLY A 594 -0.30 9.66 -25.69
CA GLY A 594 -0.97 8.36 -25.87
C GLY A 594 -0.66 7.68 -27.21
N LEU A 595 0.48 8.01 -27.82
CA LEU A 595 0.98 7.40 -29.04
C LEU A 595 2.13 6.41 -28.73
#